data_823110dfe38c043090d5666bad0528bb
#
_entry.id   823110dfe38c043090d5666bad0528bb
#
_cell.length_a   1.000
_cell.length_b   1.000
_cell.length_c   1.000
_cell.angle_alpha   90.00
_cell.angle_beta   90.00
_cell.angle_gamma   90.00
#
_symmetry.space_group_name_H-M   'P 1'
#
loop_
_entity.id
_entity.type
_entity.pdbx_description
1 polymer ?
#
loop_
_entity_poly.entity_id
_entity_poly.type
_entity_poly.pdbx_seq_one_letter_code
_entity_poly.pdbx_strand_id
1 'polypeptide(L)'
;MDVKERIARRAAAEINDGDVVNLGIGLPTLAAGYVNEDYDIVLQSENGILGMGGIAPQGKEDKNIINAGGQYVMVEKGASFFDSALSFGIIRGGHVDKTVLGALQVDMEGNLASHIIPGKMVPGMGGAMDLVAGAKEVIVVTTHTAKGAPKILERCTLPLTAKGKVNKIITELAVIEVRNDGLHLTEISEGTAVE
;
A
#
# COMPACT_ATOMS: atom_id res chain seq x y z
N MET A 1 -14.97 -3.72 -15.53
CA MET A 1 -14.05 -3.89 -14.38
C MET A 1 -14.25 -2.70 -13.45
N ASP A 2 -14.41 -2.96 -12.16
CA ASP A 2 -14.51 -1.88 -11.16
C ASP A 2 -13.19 -1.11 -11.04
N VAL A 3 -13.27 0.18 -10.69
CA VAL A 3 -12.12 1.08 -10.52
C VAL A 3 -11.11 0.51 -9.53
N LYS A 4 -11.58 0.02 -8.38
CA LYS A 4 -10.71 -0.55 -7.34
C LYS A 4 -10.04 -1.83 -7.79
N GLU A 5 -10.76 -2.68 -8.50
CA GLU A 5 -10.22 -3.91 -9.07
C GLU A 5 -9.11 -3.62 -10.08
N ARG A 6 -9.30 -2.62 -10.96
CA ARG A 6 -8.29 -2.21 -11.93
C ARG A 6 -6.99 -1.78 -11.24
N ILE A 7 -7.10 -0.92 -10.23
CA ILE A 7 -5.94 -0.44 -9.46
C ILE A 7 -5.26 -1.62 -8.74
N ALA A 8 -6.04 -2.51 -8.10
CA ALA A 8 -5.51 -3.64 -7.36
C ALA A 8 -4.75 -4.63 -8.27
N ARG A 9 -5.31 -4.95 -9.43
CA ARG A 9 -4.64 -5.81 -10.43
C ARG A 9 -3.33 -5.20 -10.92
N ARG A 10 -3.34 -3.90 -11.20
CA ARG A 10 -2.13 -3.22 -11.66
C ARG A 10 -1.07 -3.13 -10.55
N ALA A 11 -1.50 -2.91 -9.30
CA ALA A 11 -0.60 -2.90 -8.15
C ALA A 11 0.03 -4.29 -7.89
N ALA A 12 -0.75 -5.35 -8.06
CA ALA A 12 -0.25 -6.71 -7.92
C ALA A 12 0.88 -7.04 -8.93
N ALA A 13 0.84 -6.45 -10.12
CA ALA A 13 1.89 -6.62 -11.14
C ALA A 13 3.24 -5.99 -10.75
N GLU A 14 3.29 -5.18 -9.69
CA GLU A 14 4.55 -4.66 -9.13
C GLU A 14 5.21 -5.62 -8.14
N ILE A 15 4.49 -6.65 -7.70
CA ILE A 15 4.99 -7.62 -6.72
C ILE A 15 5.74 -8.72 -7.48
N ASN A 16 6.96 -8.99 -7.06
CA ASN A 16 7.82 -10.00 -7.66
C ASN A 16 7.93 -11.25 -6.79
N ASP A 17 8.37 -12.33 -7.41
CA ASP A 17 8.71 -13.56 -6.69
C ASP A 17 9.80 -13.30 -5.63
N GLY A 18 9.60 -13.83 -4.44
CA GLY A 18 10.50 -13.66 -3.29
C GLY A 18 10.32 -12.37 -2.50
N ASP A 19 9.41 -11.46 -2.90
CA ASP A 19 9.20 -10.20 -2.18
C ASP A 19 8.58 -10.40 -0.79
N VAL A 20 9.06 -9.66 0.19
CA VAL A 20 8.37 -9.40 1.47
C VAL A 20 7.54 -8.14 1.30
N VAL A 21 6.22 -8.27 1.39
CA VAL A 21 5.26 -7.20 1.03
C VAL A 21 4.37 -6.84 2.22
N ASN A 22 4.25 -5.55 2.51
CA ASN A 22 3.23 -5.02 3.41
C ASN A 22 2.13 -4.33 2.60
N LEU A 23 0.89 -4.69 2.87
CA LEU A 23 -0.29 -4.11 2.23
C LEU A 23 -1.08 -3.28 3.23
N GLY A 24 -1.18 -1.99 2.99
CA GLY A 24 -2.02 -1.08 3.76
C GLY A 24 -3.50 -1.46 3.71
N ILE A 25 -4.26 -0.93 4.65
CA ILE A 25 -5.70 -1.21 4.81
C ILE A 25 -6.51 -0.69 3.62
N GLY A 26 -7.54 -1.41 3.22
CA GLY A 26 -8.51 -1.00 2.20
C GLY A 26 -8.09 -1.36 0.77
N LEU A 27 -7.92 -0.38 -0.12
CA LEU A 27 -7.59 -0.63 -1.53
C LEU A 27 -6.29 -1.45 -1.71
N PRO A 28 -5.20 -1.17 -0.97
CA PRO A 28 -3.97 -1.97 -1.06
C PRO A 28 -4.17 -3.46 -0.77
N THR A 29 -4.98 -3.81 0.21
CA THR A 29 -5.23 -5.21 0.59
C THR A 29 -5.82 -6.04 -0.56
N LEU A 30 -6.55 -5.41 -1.48
CA LEU A 30 -7.13 -6.10 -2.63
C LEU A 30 -6.06 -6.63 -3.59
N ALA A 31 -4.87 -6.04 -3.61
CA ALA A 31 -3.80 -6.47 -4.50
C ALA A 31 -3.35 -7.91 -4.22
N ALA A 32 -3.42 -8.38 -2.97
CA ALA A 32 -3.06 -9.75 -2.61
C ALA A 32 -3.82 -10.81 -3.42
N GLY A 33 -5.08 -10.54 -3.77
CA GLY A 33 -5.91 -11.47 -4.54
C GLY A 33 -5.59 -11.54 -6.05
N TYR A 34 -4.62 -10.77 -6.51
CA TYR A 34 -4.24 -10.68 -7.94
C TYR A 34 -2.75 -10.90 -8.19
N VAL A 35 -1.97 -11.18 -7.14
CA VAL A 35 -0.56 -11.59 -7.30
C VAL A 35 -0.52 -12.93 -8.03
N ASN A 36 0.51 -13.12 -8.85
CA ASN A 36 0.73 -14.37 -9.56
C ASN A 36 0.84 -15.53 -8.55
N GLU A 37 0.01 -16.55 -8.71
CA GLU A 37 -0.05 -17.72 -7.82
C GLU A 37 1.25 -18.55 -7.81
N ASP A 38 2.08 -18.41 -8.84
CA ASP A 38 3.38 -19.08 -8.94
C ASP A 38 4.48 -18.36 -8.14
N TYR A 39 4.21 -17.17 -7.60
CA TYR A 39 5.18 -16.39 -6.83
C TYR A 39 5.18 -16.80 -5.36
N ASP A 40 6.36 -17.03 -4.83
CA ASP A 40 6.58 -17.27 -3.39
C ASP A 40 6.79 -15.93 -2.68
N ILE A 41 5.68 -15.24 -2.39
CA ILE A 41 5.70 -13.95 -1.67
C ILE A 41 5.43 -14.14 -0.18
N VAL A 42 5.97 -13.26 0.63
CA VAL A 42 5.73 -13.24 2.07
C VAL A 42 4.96 -11.97 2.46
N LEU A 43 3.68 -12.11 2.80
CA LEU A 43 2.92 -10.98 3.32
C LEU A 43 3.27 -10.73 4.79
N GLN A 44 3.61 -9.48 5.10
CA GLN A 44 3.91 -9.00 6.45
C GLN A 44 2.75 -8.11 6.93
N SER A 45 2.34 -8.27 8.18
CA SER A 45 1.42 -7.34 8.85
C SER A 45 2.12 -6.72 10.06
N GLU A 46 2.10 -5.38 10.17
CA GLU A 46 2.86 -4.66 11.18
C GLU A 46 2.47 -4.98 12.62
N ASN A 47 1.30 -5.55 12.85
CA ASN A 47 0.89 -6.03 14.17
C ASN A 47 1.63 -7.32 14.62
N GLY A 48 2.48 -7.91 13.77
CA GLY A 48 3.39 -8.99 14.16
C GLY A 48 3.16 -10.33 13.48
N ILE A 49 2.77 -10.34 12.19
CA ILE A 49 2.64 -11.55 11.39
C ILE A 49 3.59 -11.48 10.19
N LEU A 50 4.37 -12.51 9.97
CA LEU A 50 5.12 -12.78 8.75
C LEU A 50 4.62 -14.09 8.15
N GLY A 51 4.20 -14.06 6.88
CA GLY A 51 3.48 -15.17 6.25
C GLY A 51 1.96 -15.07 6.51
N MET A 52 1.42 -13.85 6.50
CA MET A 52 -0.02 -13.62 6.53
C MET A 52 -0.63 -14.13 5.22
N GLY A 53 -1.74 -14.85 5.32
CA GLY A 53 -2.53 -15.31 4.17
C GLY A 53 -3.67 -14.34 3.82
N GLY A 54 -4.61 -14.82 3.03
CA GLY A 54 -5.82 -14.07 2.67
C GLY A 54 -6.80 -13.86 3.82
N ILE A 55 -7.87 -13.10 3.55
CA ILE A 55 -8.98 -12.93 4.50
C ILE A 55 -9.60 -14.29 4.81
N ALA A 56 -9.84 -14.55 6.08
CA ALA A 56 -10.42 -15.80 6.52
C ALA A 56 -11.85 -15.97 5.97
N PRO A 57 -12.18 -17.11 5.34
CA PRO A 57 -13.54 -17.40 4.91
C PRO A 57 -14.49 -17.47 6.10
N GLN A 58 -15.76 -17.10 5.87
CA GLN A 58 -16.79 -17.15 6.90
C GLN A 58 -16.86 -18.54 7.55
N GLY A 59 -16.80 -18.57 8.88
CA GLY A 59 -16.83 -19.81 9.69
C GLY A 59 -15.48 -20.52 9.83
N LYS A 60 -14.39 -19.95 9.28
CA LYS A 60 -13.01 -20.42 9.45
C LYS A 60 -12.11 -19.41 10.16
N GLU A 61 -12.73 -18.35 10.70
CA GLU A 61 -12.00 -17.29 11.40
C GLU A 61 -11.42 -17.82 12.73
N ASP A 62 -10.14 -17.59 12.96
CA ASP A 62 -9.57 -17.65 14.29
C ASP A 62 -9.61 -16.24 14.91
N LYS A 63 -10.34 -16.12 16.03
CA LYS A 63 -10.54 -14.85 16.74
C LYS A 63 -9.23 -14.24 17.28
N ASN A 64 -8.16 -15.01 17.33
CA ASN A 64 -6.84 -14.55 17.79
C ASN A 64 -5.93 -14.10 16.64
N ILE A 65 -6.33 -14.30 15.38
CA ILE A 65 -5.51 -14.00 14.20
C ILE A 65 -6.20 -12.93 13.37
N ILE A 66 -5.69 -11.70 13.52
CA ILE A 66 -6.17 -10.53 12.78
C ILE A 66 -5.00 -9.80 12.14
N ASN A 67 -5.24 -9.15 11.00
CA ASN A 67 -4.28 -8.22 10.42
C ASN A 67 -4.30 -6.86 11.16
N ALA A 68 -3.40 -5.95 10.78
CA ALA A 68 -3.34 -4.61 11.35
C ALA A 68 -4.61 -3.77 11.13
N GLY A 69 -5.46 -4.14 10.18
CA GLY A 69 -6.77 -3.56 9.94
C GLY A 69 -7.91 -4.15 10.75
N GLY A 70 -7.62 -5.12 11.64
CA GLY A 70 -8.64 -5.79 12.46
C GLY A 70 -9.47 -6.85 11.73
N GLN A 71 -9.08 -7.25 10.52
CA GLN A 71 -9.76 -8.30 9.77
C GLN A 71 -9.18 -9.67 10.13
N TYR A 72 -10.03 -10.68 10.24
CA TYR A 72 -9.60 -12.06 10.40
C TYR A 72 -8.90 -12.55 9.14
N VAL A 73 -7.69 -13.10 9.30
CA VAL A 73 -6.86 -13.59 8.20
C VAL A 73 -6.46 -15.03 8.41
N MET A 74 -6.14 -15.70 7.32
CA MET A 74 -5.44 -16.99 7.35
C MET A 74 -3.94 -16.72 7.52
N VAL A 75 -3.20 -17.77 7.82
CA VAL A 75 -1.73 -17.73 7.83
C VAL A 75 -1.18 -18.88 7.00
N GLU A 76 -0.07 -18.64 6.35
CA GLU A 76 0.60 -19.61 5.52
C GLU A 76 1.39 -20.61 6.38
N LYS A 77 1.66 -21.78 5.81
CA LYS A 77 2.50 -22.78 6.47
C LYS A 77 3.90 -22.20 6.71
N GLY A 78 4.35 -22.17 7.95
CA GLY A 78 5.64 -21.59 8.33
C GLY A 78 5.56 -20.14 8.75
N ALA A 79 4.36 -19.56 8.81
CA ALA A 79 4.15 -18.21 9.33
C ALA A 79 4.73 -18.05 10.74
N SER A 80 5.22 -16.85 11.02
CA SER A 80 5.81 -16.48 12.30
C SER A 80 5.04 -15.34 12.94
N PHE A 81 4.91 -15.42 14.27
CA PHE A 81 4.25 -14.40 15.09
C PHE A 81 5.28 -13.80 16.04
N PHE A 82 5.24 -12.50 16.21
CA PHE A 82 6.15 -11.76 17.07
C PHE A 82 5.48 -10.48 17.58
N ASP A 83 6.10 -9.86 18.58
CA ASP A 83 5.60 -8.61 19.14
C ASP A 83 5.80 -7.42 18.18
N SER A 84 5.14 -6.31 18.49
CA SER A 84 5.22 -5.10 17.68
C SER A 84 6.64 -4.51 17.63
N ALA A 85 7.46 -4.68 18.66
CA ALA A 85 8.82 -4.17 18.67
C ALA A 85 9.67 -4.85 17.60
N LEU A 86 9.61 -6.18 17.52
CA LEU A 86 10.29 -6.93 16.46
C LEU A 86 9.71 -6.63 15.09
N SER A 87 8.37 -6.54 14.97
CA SER A 87 7.71 -6.20 13.70
C SER A 87 8.20 -4.87 13.13
N PHE A 88 8.19 -3.82 13.93
CA PHE A 88 8.70 -2.52 13.53
C PHE A 88 10.23 -2.52 13.35
N GLY A 89 10.96 -3.37 14.08
CA GLY A 89 12.38 -3.63 13.84
C GLY A 89 12.66 -4.19 12.45
N ILE A 90 11.87 -5.15 12.00
CA ILE A 90 11.92 -5.71 10.63
C ILE A 90 11.66 -4.63 9.58
N ILE A 91 10.60 -3.83 9.77
CA ILE A 91 10.25 -2.74 8.85
C ILE A 91 11.39 -1.72 8.76
N ARG A 92 11.81 -1.16 9.90
CA ARG A 92 12.87 -0.13 9.97
C ARG A 92 14.24 -0.65 9.56
N GLY A 93 14.47 -1.96 9.69
CA GLY A 93 15.68 -2.64 9.25
C GLY A 93 15.79 -2.82 7.74
N GLY A 94 14.77 -2.41 6.96
CA GLY A 94 14.79 -2.54 5.49
C GLY A 94 14.51 -3.96 5.00
N HIS A 95 13.83 -4.78 5.80
CA HIS A 95 13.51 -6.17 5.45
C HIS A 95 12.14 -6.33 4.77
N VAL A 96 11.44 -5.22 4.50
CA VAL A 96 10.24 -5.19 3.67
C VAL A 96 10.62 -4.66 2.29
N ASP A 97 10.41 -5.47 1.25
CA ASP A 97 10.78 -5.10 -0.12
C ASP A 97 9.82 -4.04 -0.65
N LYS A 98 8.53 -4.27 -0.49
CA LYS A 98 7.50 -3.35 -0.98
C LYS A 98 6.44 -3.06 0.07
N THR A 99 6.06 -1.79 0.18
CA THR A 99 4.83 -1.40 0.88
C THR A 99 3.86 -0.75 -0.10
N VAL A 100 2.62 -1.22 -0.09
CA VAL A 100 1.53 -0.64 -0.91
C VAL A 100 0.59 0.10 0.02
N LEU A 101 0.44 1.40 -0.16
CA LEU A 101 -0.32 2.28 0.74
C LEU A 101 -1.39 3.07 0.00
N GLY A 102 -2.48 3.36 0.70
CA GLY A 102 -3.48 4.33 0.24
C GLY A 102 -3.02 5.77 0.47
N ALA A 103 -3.56 6.71 -0.32
CA ALA A 103 -3.26 8.14 -0.16
C ALA A 103 -4.52 9.01 -0.20
N LEU A 104 -4.47 10.11 0.54
CA LEU A 104 -5.35 11.27 0.36
C LEU A 104 -4.77 12.19 -0.70
N GLN A 105 -3.45 12.45 -0.65
CA GLN A 105 -2.70 13.24 -1.64
C GLN A 105 -1.28 12.69 -1.77
N VAL A 106 -0.72 12.80 -2.97
CA VAL A 106 0.71 12.63 -3.28
C VAL A 106 1.14 13.80 -4.14
N ASP A 107 2.40 14.24 -4.02
CA ASP A 107 2.90 15.34 -4.85
C ASP A 107 4.14 14.97 -5.68
N MET A 108 4.58 15.94 -6.50
CA MET A 108 5.70 15.76 -7.45
C MET A 108 7.04 15.46 -6.77
N GLU A 109 7.19 15.77 -5.49
CA GLU A 109 8.40 15.44 -4.71
C GLU A 109 8.33 14.06 -4.05
N GLY A 110 7.23 13.30 -4.26
CA GLY A 110 6.98 12.02 -3.60
C GLY A 110 6.58 12.15 -2.13
N ASN A 111 6.06 13.31 -1.74
CA ASN A 111 5.49 13.50 -0.42
C ASN A 111 4.13 12.79 -0.35
N LEU A 112 3.85 12.16 0.79
CA LEU A 112 2.61 11.41 1.04
C LEU A 112 1.80 12.07 2.16
N ALA A 113 0.51 12.31 1.91
CA ALA A 113 -0.49 12.62 2.93
C ALA A 113 -1.57 11.51 2.90
N SER A 114 -1.73 10.75 3.98
CA SER A 114 -2.55 9.54 3.94
C SER A 114 -3.64 9.45 5.02
N HIS A 115 -3.56 10.22 6.11
CA HIS A 115 -4.41 9.93 7.27
C HIS A 115 -5.13 11.14 7.89
N ILE A 116 -4.71 12.37 7.64
CA ILE A 116 -5.31 13.56 8.29
C ILE A 116 -6.01 14.45 7.28
N ILE A 117 -7.26 14.76 7.55
CA ILE A 117 -7.99 15.87 6.93
C ILE A 117 -8.39 16.82 8.07
N PRO A 118 -7.71 17.97 8.25
CA PRO A 118 -7.99 18.89 9.34
C PRO A 118 -9.46 19.28 9.43
N GLY A 119 -10.03 19.23 10.65
CA GLY A 119 -11.42 19.53 10.91
C GLY A 119 -12.45 18.48 10.47
N LYS A 120 -12.03 17.38 9.83
CA LYS A 120 -12.93 16.31 9.36
C LYS A 120 -12.54 14.92 9.83
N MET A 121 -11.28 14.59 9.73
CA MET A 121 -10.78 13.23 10.00
C MET A 121 -9.37 13.29 10.55
N VAL A 122 -9.17 12.72 11.74
CA VAL A 122 -7.86 12.64 12.40
C VAL A 122 -7.69 11.23 12.98
N PRO A 123 -7.70 10.16 12.18
CA PRO A 123 -7.37 8.83 12.67
C PRO A 123 -5.89 8.73 12.99
N GLY A 124 -5.51 7.73 13.78
CA GLY A 124 -4.11 7.36 13.96
C GLY A 124 -3.47 6.96 12.62
N MET A 125 -2.19 7.25 12.46
CA MET A 125 -1.44 6.91 11.23
C MET A 125 -1.07 5.42 11.15
N GLY A 126 -1.25 4.66 12.23
CA GLY A 126 -0.78 3.26 12.31
C GLY A 126 0.73 3.16 12.06
N GLY A 127 1.14 2.12 11.35
CA GLY A 127 2.52 1.87 10.95
C GLY A 127 2.98 2.64 9.70
N ALA A 128 2.13 3.51 9.11
CA ALA A 128 2.43 4.10 7.81
C ALA A 128 3.76 4.85 7.74
N MET A 129 4.12 5.62 8.78
CA MET A 129 5.40 6.35 8.78
C MET A 129 6.61 5.43 8.79
N ASP A 130 6.54 4.34 9.54
CA ASP A 130 7.61 3.35 9.61
C ASP A 130 7.73 2.55 8.31
N LEU A 131 6.60 2.15 7.74
CA LEU A 131 6.54 1.46 6.45
C LEU A 131 7.15 2.30 5.33
N VAL A 132 6.78 3.58 5.25
CA VAL A 132 7.34 4.50 4.23
C VAL A 132 8.82 4.78 4.46
N ALA A 133 9.28 4.76 5.71
CA ALA A 133 10.69 5.00 6.03
C ALA A 133 11.57 3.78 5.78
N GLY A 134 11.03 2.57 6.03
CA GLY A 134 11.82 1.35 6.09
C GLY A 134 11.68 0.42 4.88
N ALA A 135 10.57 0.44 4.14
CA ALA A 135 10.42 -0.38 2.93
C ALA A 135 11.37 0.08 1.82
N LYS A 136 11.84 -0.86 1.00
CA LYS A 136 12.75 -0.56 -0.13
C LYS A 136 12.03 0.16 -1.25
N GLU A 137 10.76 -0.16 -1.50
CA GLU A 137 9.90 0.51 -2.47
C GLU A 137 8.54 0.86 -1.86
N VAL A 138 8.10 2.09 -2.07
CA VAL A 138 6.81 2.63 -1.61
C VAL A 138 5.91 2.88 -2.79
N ILE A 139 4.86 2.08 -2.90
CA ILE A 139 3.85 2.17 -3.95
C ILE A 139 2.58 2.76 -3.36
N VAL A 140 2.09 3.83 -3.94
CA VAL A 140 0.80 4.42 -3.58
C VAL A 140 -0.27 3.96 -4.55
N VAL A 141 -1.38 3.45 -4.01
CA VAL A 141 -2.59 3.12 -4.78
C VAL A 141 -3.74 4.03 -4.36
N THR A 142 -4.34 4.70 -5.32
CA THR A 142 -5.43 5.64 -5.03
C THR A 142 -6.24 5.91 -6.30
N THR A 143 -7.48 6.43 -6.16
CA THR A 143 -8.18 7.00 -7.30
C THR A 143 -7.51 8.31 -7.73
N HIS A 144 -7.50 8.61 -9.01
CA HIS A 144 -6.86 9.83 -9.55
C HIS A 144 -7.47 11.10 -8.97
N THR A 145 -8.79 11.08 -8.75
CA THR A 145 -9.54 12.17 -8.15
C THR A 145 -10.42 11.70 -7.00
N ALA A 146 -10.83 12.61 -6.16
CA ALA A 146 -11.86 12.41 -5.15
C ALA A 146 -12.89 13.55 -5.20
N LYS A 147 -14.15 13.22 -5.55
CA LYS A 147 -15.23 14.22 -5.74
C LYS A 147 -14.82 15.35 -6.71
N GLY A 148 -14.12 14.99 -7.79
CA GLY A 148 -13.63 15.92 -8.81
C GLY A 148 -12.35 16.68 -8.45
N ALA A 149 -11.83 16.56 -7.23
CA ALA A 149 -10.55 17.16 -6.84
C ALA A 149 -9.39 16.20 -7.11
N PRO A 150 -8.27 16.65 -7.68
CA PRO A 150 -7.10 15.82 -7.92
C PRO A 150 -6.47 15.36 -6.60
N LYS A 151 -5.90 14.17 -6.60
CA LYS A 151 -5.13 13.62 -5.47
C LYS A 151 -3.63 13.60 -5.73
N ILE A 152 -3.23 13.77 -6.99
CA ILE A 152 -1.85 13.95 -7.40
C ILE A 152 -1.68 15.44 -7.67
N LEU A 153 -0.76 16.08 -6.96
CA LEU A 153 -0.63 17.54 -6.90
C LEU A 153 0.81 17.99 -7.14
N GLU A 154 1.01 19.25 -7.44
CA GLU A 154 2.36 19.84 -7.41
C GLU A 154 2.93 19.82 -5.99
N ARG A 155 2.09 20.15 -5.00
CA ARG A 155 2.44 20.11 -3.57
C ARG A 155 1.25 19.68 -2.74
N CYS A 156 1.47 18.76 -1.81
CA CYS A 156 0.47 18.36 -0.84
C CYS A 156 0.00 19.55 0.01
N THR A 157 -1.31 19.64 0.20
CA THR A 157 -1.95 20.67 1.05
C THR A 157 -2.38 20.12 2.42
N LEU A 158 -2.42 18.79 2.56
CA LEU A 158 -2.72 18.10 3.80
C LEU A 158 -1.44 17.79 4.59
N PRO A 159 -1.55 17.57 5.91
CA PRO A 159 -0.40 17.16 6.73
C PRO A 159 0.26 15.92 6.18
N LEU A 160 1.58 15.96 6.06
CA LEU A 160 2.36 14.88 5.48
C LEU A 160 2.51 13.70 6.44
N THR A 161 2.38 12.50 5.89
CA THR A 161 2.77 11.24 6.51
C THR A 161 4.27 11.02 6.32
N ALA A 162 4.79 11.34 5.12
CA ALA A 162 6.21 11.22 4.80
C ALA A 162 6.61 12.20 3.70
N LYS A 163 7.92 12.52 3.64
CA LYS A 163 8.53 13.40 2.63
C LYS A 163 9.42 12.59 1.70
N GLY A 164 9.24 12.75 0.38
CA GLY A 164 10.14 12.25 -0.65
C GLY A 164 10.36 10.74 -0.60
N LYS A 165 9.33 9.96 -0.28
CA LYS A 165 9.45 8.52 -0.10
C LYS A 165 8.64 7.69 -1.08
N VAL A 166 7.65 8.28 -1.74
CA VAL A 166 6.86 7.56 -2.73
C VAL A 166 7.69 7.33 -3.99
N ASN A 167 7.75 6.09 -4.44
CA ASN A 167 8.45 5.69 -5.66
C ASN A 167 7.50 5.61 -6.84
N LYS A 168 6.27 5.14 -6.61
CA LYS A 168 5.29 4.87 -7.67
C LYS A 168 3.88 5.18 -7.22
N ILE A 169 3.08 5.71 -8.13
CA ILE A 169 1.67 6.02 -7.92
C ILE A 169 0.86 5.25 -8.97
N ILE A 170 -0.11 4.47 -8.53
CA ILE A 170 -1.00 3.70 -9.40
C ILE A 170 -2.43 4.17 -9.17
N THR A 171 -3.06 4.59 -10.25
CA THR A 171 -4.47 4.99 -10.27
C THR A 171 -5.25 4.18 -11.30
N GLU A 172 -6.55 4.39 -11.37
CA GLU A 172 -7.38 3.80 -12.42
C GLU A 172 -7.05 4.33 -13.83
N LEU A 173 -6.35 5.45 -13.92
CA LEU A 173 -6.01 6.11 -15.18
C LEU A 173 -4.58 5.85 -15.64
N ALA A 174 -3.65 5.70 -14.70
CA ALA A 174 -2.22 5.74 -15.01
C ALA A 174 -1.33 5.09 -13.95
N VAL A 175 -0.11 4.74 -14.38
CA VAL A 175 1.03 4.49 -13.51
C VAL A 175 2.02 5.64 -13.68
N ILE A 176 2.46 6.19 -12.57
CA ILE A 176 3.35 7.34 -12.51
C ILE A 176 4.51 7.01 -11.59
N GLU A 177 5.73 7.13 -12.09
CA GLU A 177 6.94 7.04 -11.28
C GLU A 177 7.32 8.41 -10.74
N VAL A 178 7.75 8.43 -9.48
CA VAL A 178 8.33 9.62 -8.85
C VAL A 178 9.84 9.54 -9.03
N ARG A 179 10.41 10.49 -9.78
CA ARG A 179 11.86 10.59 -10.03
C ARG A 179 12.41 11.90 -9.49
N ASN A 180 13.73 12.05 -9.48
CA ASN A 180 14.39 13.24 -8.96
C ASN A 180 14.02 14.55 -9.71
N ASP A 181 13.59 14.42 -10.95
CA ASP A 181 13.19 15.52 -11.84
C ASP A 181 11.66 15.70 -11.93
N GLY A 182 10.88 14.93 -11.15
CA GLY A 182 9.42 15.04 -11.06
C GLY A 182 8.65 13.75 -11.33
N LEU A 183 7.40 13.91 -11.74
CA LEU A 183 6.51 12.79 -12.04
C LEU A 183 6.66 12.35 -13.50
N HIS A 184 6.87 11.06 -13.69
CA HIS A 184 6.99 10.43 -14.99
C HIS A 184 5.81 9.50 -15.25
N LEU A 185 4.97 9.84 -16.22
CA LEU A 185 3.90 8.98 -16.68
C LEU A 185 4.51 7.78 -17.45
N THR A 186 4.38 6.59 -16.91
CA THR A 186 4.95 5.37 -17.50
C THR A 186 3.92 4.51 -18.19
N GLU A 187 2.68 4.53 -17.73
CA GLU A 187 1.58 3.77 -18.31
C GLU A 187 0.28 4.58 -18.25
N ILE A 188 -0.56 4.41 -19.26
CA ILE A 188 -1.94 4.88 -19.27
C ILE A 188 -2.90 3.70 -19.38
N SER A 189 -4.02 3.78 -18.68
CA SER A 189 -5.08 2.78 -18.79
C SER A 189 -5.72 2.80 -20.16
N GLU A 190 -6.12 1.63 -20.65
CA GLU A 190 -6.87 1.49 -21.88
C GLU A 190 -8.13 2.39 -21.90
N GLY A 191 -8.31 3.14 -22.97
CA GLY A 191 -9.39 4.11 -23.12
C GLY A 191 -9.14 5.48 -22.48
N THR A 192 -7.95 5.71 -21.91
CA THR A 192 -7.50 7.01 -21.41
C THR A 192 -6.60 7.68 -22.44
N ALA A 193 -6.72 9.00 -22.63
CA ALA A 193 -5.83 9.81 -23.45
C ALA A 193 -5.06 10.80 -22.57
N VAL A 194 -3.86 11.17 -23.00
CA VAL A 194 -3.08 12.30 -22.45
C VAL A 194 -3.44 13.51 -23.30
N GLU A 195 -4.01 14.55 -22.68
CA GLU A 195 -4.29 15.84 -23.30
C GLU A 195 -3.14 16.82 -23.12
#